data_9de92e92e5be32bb5791bcfa94d9f8ec
#
_entry.id   9de92e92e5be32bb5791bcfa94d9f8ec
#
_cell.length_a   1.000
_cell.length_b   1.000
_cell.length_c   1.000
_cell.angle_alpha   90.00
_cell.angle_beta   90.00
_cell.angle_gamma   90.00
#
_symmetry.space_group_name_H-M   'P 1'
#
loop_
_entity.id
_entity.type
_entity.pdbx_description
1 polymer ?
#
loop_
_entity_poly.entity_id
_entity_poly.type
_entity_poly.pdbx_seq_one_letter_code
_entity_poly.pdbx_strand_id
1 'polypeptide(L)'
;MICAPENLLNHVCYEVGVRELIVQGYLCPLKTKAGRRKVDTSGLHVRGGEFIAVEVEALMDDDSLVRSACREIVDHTRERHSVLIFASGVQHALHVQRVLGEMGHECGFVCGETLPFERAETLRRFKVGDLKYLVNVNVLTTGFDAPNIDCVALLRPTMSPGLYYQMVGRGFRLDPSKADCLVLDFGGNILRHGPVDALQIDDRTGGNGEAPAKECPQCQAVIHAAYATCPECGHEFPPPERERHDQQASTAGILTGEVTETEYTVSETYYSVHHKRDAPEDHPRTLRVDYRCGFNDYHSEWVCPEHTGYARNKFETWWRARSHEPFPSSAEEAVELAEAGALAPTRAITVRSVAGEKFDRISDYQLGPIPPRLDGGDERVDDDVPEPAWSEDDIPF
;
A
#
# COMPACT_ATOMS: atom_id res chain seq x y z
N MET A 1 16.16 5.54 -4.71
CA MET A 1 15.93 5.98 -3.31
C MET A 1 16.95 7.04 -2.94
N ILE A 2 16.54 8.14 -2.29
CA ILE A 2 17.50 9.22 -1.91
C ILE A 2 18.22 8.83 -0.61
N CYS A 3 17.54 8.14 0.29
CA CYS A 3 18.07 7.69 1.57
C CYS A 3 18.26 6.17 1.54
N ALA A 4 19.52 5.71 1.54
CA ALA A 4 19.89 4.31 1.61
C ALA A 4 21.23 4.18 2.34
N PRO A 5 21.55 3.05 3.00
CA PRO A 5 22.73 2.89 3.82
C PRO A 5 24.06 3.24 3.12
N GLU A 6 24.10 3.03 1.79
CA GLU A 6 25.26 3.31 0.94
C GLU A 6 25.32 4.75 0.41
N ASN A 7 24.28 5.56 0.61
CA ASN A 7 24.20 6.92 0.10
C ASN A 7 24.69 7.96 1.13
N LEU A 8 24.98 9.18 0.64
CA LEU A 8 25.32 10.31 1.51
C LEU A 8 24.22 10.64 2.53
N LEU A 9 22.94 10.49 2.09
CA LEU A 9 21.76 10.53 2.96
C LEU A 9 21.37 9.09 3.29
N ASN A 10 21.74 8.61 4.46
CA ASN A 10 21.61 7.21 4.86
C ASN A 10 20.61 6.96 6.00
N HIS A 11 20.02 8.02 6.54
CA HIS A 11 19.04 7.91 7.63
C HIS A 11 17.96 8.98 7.54
N VAL A 12 16.69 8.59 7.78
CA VAL A 12 15.56 9.51 7.93
C VAL A 12 15.46 9.90 9.40
N CYS A 13 15.71 11.17 9.70
CA CYS A 13 15.68 11.69 11.07
C CYS A 13 14.25 11.95 11.56
N TYR A 14 13.37 12.38 10.66
CA TYR A 14 11.99 12.74 10.99
C TYR A 14 11.11 12.63 9.74
N GLU A 15 9.92 12.09 9.89
CA GLU A 15 8.91 11.98 8.86
C GLU A 15 7.58 12.53 9.37
N VAL A 16 6.89 13.31 8.54
CA VAL A 16 5.57 13.86 8.84
C VAL A 16 4.63 13.63 7.66
N GLY A 17 3.45 13.08 7.95
CA GLY A 17 2.44 12.81 6.92
C GLY A 17 1.71 14.08 6.46
N VAL A 18 1.27 14.09 5.19
CA VAL A 18 0.47 15.20 4.62
C VAL A 18 -0.80 15.45 5.44
N ARG A 19 -1.48 14.39 5.87
CA ARG A 19 -2.70 14.49 6.69
C ARG A 19 -2.45 15.23 8.01
N GLU A 20 -1.33 14.93 8.66
CA GLU A 20 -0.94 15.61 9.90
C GLU A 20 -0.72 17.10 9.66
N LEU A 21 0.00 17.46 8.58
CA LEU A 21 0.24 18.87 8.21
C LEU A 21 -1.05 19.61 7.85
N ILE A 22 -2.03 18.96 7.23
CA ILE A 22 -3.36 19.56 6.99
C ILE A 22 -4.09 19.78 8.31
N VAL A 23 -4.11 18.80 9.22
CA VAL A 23 -4.76 18.93 10.54
C VAL A 23 -4.13 20.02 11.39
N GLN A 24 -2.80 20.17 11.32
CA GLN A 24 -2.06 21.24 12.01
C GLN A 24 -2.18 22.62 11.33
N GLY A 25 -2.84 22.69 10.15
CA GLY A 25 -3.05 23.95 9.44
C GLY A 25 -1.82 24.48 8.68
N TYR A 26 -0.82 23.64 8.40
CA TYR A 26 0.34 23.98 7.57
C TYR A 26 0.09 23.78 6.08
N LEU A 27 -0.88 22.94 5.71
CA LEU A 27 -1.27 22.67 4.34
C LEU A 27 -2.77 22.89 4.16
N CYS A 28 -3.14 23.30 2.94
CA CYS A 28 -4.53 23.47 2.52
C CYS A 28 -5.22 22.11 2.37
N PRO A 29 -6.46 21.93 2.87
CA PRO A 29 -7.25 20.74 2.63
C PRO A 29 -7.49 20.51 1.13
N LEU A 30 -7.54 19.23 0.72
CA LEU A 30 -7.84 18.83 -0.65
C LEU A 30 -9.20 18.16 -0.74
N LYS A 31 -9.92 18.47 -1.82
CA LYS A 31 -11.08 17.71 -2.30
C LYS A 31 -10.73 17.07 -3.62
N THR A 32 -11.05 15.79 -3.79
CA THR A 32 -10.64 15.03 -4.97
C THR A 32 -11.86 14.49 -5.72
N LYS A 33 -11.86 14.66 -7.05
CA LYS A 33 -12.89 14.10 -7.93
C LYS A 33 -12.26 13.42 -9.13
N ALA A 34 -12.79 12.27 -9.53
CA ALA A 34 -12.45 11.63 -10.79
C ALA A 34 -13.24 12.25 -11.94
N GLY A 35 -12.65 12.25 -13.14
CA GLY A 35 -13.37 12.60 -14.36
C GLY A 35 -14.46 11.58 -14.68
N ARG A 36 -15.60 12.02 -15.21
CA ARG A 36 -16.71 11.15 -15.60
C ARG A 36 -16.33 10.12 -16.64
N ARG A 37 -15.49 10.52 -17.61
CA ARG A 37 -14.93 9.60 -18.60
C ARG A 37 -13.61 9.05 -18.11
N LYS A 38 -13.57 7.72 -17.95
CA LYS A 38 -12.35 7.01 -17.58
C LYS A 38 -11.54 6.75 -18.84
N VAL A 39 -10.24 7.00 -18.73
CA VAL A 39 -9.27 6.69 -19.77
C VAL A 39 -8.69 5.31 -19.48
N ASP A 40 -8.78 4.42 -20.46
CA ASP A 40 -8.13 3.10 -20.35
C ASP A 40 -6.65 3.22 -20.68
N THR A 41 -5.81 3.07 -19.67
CA THR A 41 -4.36 3.13 -19.78
C THR A 41 -3.70 1.75 -19.91
N SER A 42 -4.48 0.66 -20.00
CA SER A 42 -3.95 -0.72 -20.05
C SER A 42 -3.13 -1.01 -21.30
N GLY A 43 -3.42 -0.30 -22.42
CA GLY A 43 -2.68 -0.40 -23.66
C GLY A 43 -1.39 0.42 -23.75
N LEU A 44 -1.07 1.23 -22.73
CA LEU A 44 0.14 2.05 -22.73
C LEU A 44 1.38 1.25 -22.33
N HIS A 45 2.48 1.45 -23.03
CA HIS A 45 3.75 0.85 -22.69
C HIS A 45 4.50 1.67 -21.63
N VAL A 46 5.24 0.95 -20.78
CA VAL A 46 6.05 1.53 -19.70
C VAL A 46 7.53 1.42 -20.05
N ARG A 47 8.27 2.54 -19.92
CA ARG A 47 9.72 2.58 -20.09
C ARG A 47 10.36 3.39 -18.96
N GLY A 48 11.33 2.79 -18.25
CA GLY A 48 12.01 3.46 -17.14
C GLY A 48 11.08 3.81 -15.96
N GLY A 49 10.02 3.02 -15.73
CA GLY A 49 9.06 3.24 -14.65
C GLY A 49 8.00 4.32 -14.94
N GLU A 50 7.89 4.80 -16.20
CA GLU A 50 6.87 5.77 -16.60
C GLU A 50 6.27 5.36 -17.96
N PHE A 51 5.04 5.79 -18.23
CA PHE A 51 4.41 5.62 -19.55
C PHE A 51 5.18 6.32 -20.64
N ILE A 52 5.17 5.76 -21.85
CA ILE A 52 5.78 6.40 -23.03
C ILE A 52 4.99 7.67 -23.38
N ALA A 53 5.65 8.84 -23.29
CA ALA A 53 5.00 10.16 -23.37
C ALA A 53 4.18 10.36 -24.67
N VAL A 54 4.67 9.87 -25.82
CA VAL A 54 3.97 9.97 -27.11
C VAL A 54 2.67 9.18 -27.12
N GLU A 55 2.67 7.99 -26.50
CA GLU A 55 1.46 7.16 -26.41
C GLU A 55 0.43 7.79 -25.48
N VAL A 56 0.88 8.36 -24.35
CA VAL A 56 0.02 9.08 -23.41
C VAL A 56 -0.61 10.30 -24.10
N GLU A 57 0.19 11.09 -24.82
CA GLU A 57 -0.32 12.26 -25.52
C GLU A 57 -1.36 11.86 -26.58
N ALA A 58 -1.07 10.85 -27.40
CA ALA A 58 -2.01 10.35 -28.41
C ALA A 58 -3.32 9.84 -27.81
N LEU A 59 -3.26 9.17 -26.66
CA LEU A 59 -4.44 8.67 -25.94
C LEU A 59 -5.29 9.81 -25.36
N MET A 60 -4.64 10.81 -24.77
CA MET A 60 -5.31 11.91 -24.08
C MET A 60 -5.79 13.02 -25.03
N ASP A 61 -5.24 13.12 -26.23
CA ASP A 61 -5.58 14.16 -27.23
C ASP A 61 -6.80 13.79 -28.11
N ASP A 62 -7.65 12.86 -27.66
CA ASP A 62 -8.93 12.59 -28.31
C ASP A 62 -9.90 13.76 -28.08
N ASP A 63 -10.49 14.29 -29.19
CA ASP A 63 -11.36 15.49 -29.14
C ASP A 63 -12.54 15.32 -28.17
N SER A 64 -13.15 14.13 -28.11
CA SER A 64 -14.27 13.87 -27.23
C SER A 64 -13.87 13.81 -25.75
N LEU A 65 -12.67 13.30 -25.45
CA LEU A 65 -12.10 13.28 -24.10
C LEU A 65 -11.75 14.70 -23.65
N VAL A 66 -11.04 15.46 -24.50
CA VAL A 66 -10.64 16.84 -24.20
C VAL A 66 -11.85 17.73 -23.97
N ARG A 67 -12.87 17.66 -24.85
CA ARG A 67 -14.11 18.44 -24.68
C ARG A 67 -14.88 18.05 -23.42
N SER A 68 -14.94 16.77 -23.10
CA SER A 68 -15.57 16.30 -21.86
C SER A 68 -14.84 16.84 -20.63
N ALA A 69 -13.51 16.70 -20.59
CA ALA A 69 -12.70 17.17 -19.49
C ALA A 69 -12.79 18.70 -19.32
N CYS A 70 -12.71 19.47 -20.40
CA CYS A 70 -12.84 20.92 -20.34
C CYS A 70 -14.21 21.38 -19.81
N ARG A 71 -15.33 20.71 -20.22
CA ARG A 71 -16.65 21.00 -19.65
C ARG A 71 -16.70 20.73 -18.16
N GLU A 72 -16.20 19.60 -17.72
CA GLU A 72 -16.15 19.23 -16.30
C GLU A 72 -15.27 20.20 -15.50
N ILE A 73 -14.12 20.60 -16.03
CA ILE A 73 -13.26 21.61 -15.41
C ILE A 73 -14.02 22.91 -15.23
N VAL A 74 -14.67 23.42 -16.29
CA VAL A 74 -15.44 24.67 -16.22
C VAL A 74 -16.58 24.55 -15.21
N ASP A 75 -17.35 23.46 -15.24
CA ASP A 75 -18.49 23.24 -14.35
C ASP A 75 -18.07 23.19 -12.87
N HIS A 76 -16.99 22.48 -12.55
CA HIS A 76 -16.52 22.34 -11.18
C HIS A 76 -15.73 23.55 -10.67
N THR A 77 -15.30 24.43 -11.55
CA THR A 77 -14.49 25.59 -11.19
C THR A 77 -15.22 26.93 -11.28
N ARG A 78 -16.57 26.94 -11.35
CA ARG A 78 -17.34 28.19 -11.44
C ARG A 78 -16.98 29.20 -10.34
N GLU A 79 -16.83 28.69 -9.11
CA GLU A 79 -16.48 29.47 -7.92
C GLU A 79 -14.97 29.45 -7.59
N ARG A 80 -14.14 28.90 -8.46
CA ARG A 80 -12.69 28.86 -8.31
C ARG A 80 -12.03 29.98 -9.10
N HIS A 81 -10.86 30.41 -8.64
CA HIS A 81 -10.16 31.57 -9.19
C HIS A 81 -8.91 31.20 -9.98
N SER A 82 -8.21 30.15 -9.60
CA SER A 82 -6.89 29.79 -10.17
C SER A 82 -6.79 28.30 -10.44
N VAL A 83 -6.96 27.90 -11.69
CA VAL A 83 -7.02 26.52 -12.13
C VAL A 83 -5.73 26.15 -12.87
N LEU A 84 -4.93 25.28 -12.30
CA LEU A 84 -3.71 24.76 -12.92
C LEU A 84 -3.97 23.41 -13.58
N ILE A 85 -3.71 23.29 -14.88
CA ILE A 85 -3.98 22.10 -15.68
C ILE A 85 -2.66 21.45 -16.10
N PHE A 86 -2.47 20.19 -15.80
CA PHE A 86 -1.32 19.38 -16.23
C PHE A 86 -1.71 18.53 -17.44
N ALA A 87 -1.21 18.87 -18.61
CA ALA A 87 -1.44 18.14 -19.85
C ALA A 87 -0.34 17.11 -20.12
N SER A 88 -0.65 16.09 -20.92
CA SER A 88 0.26 14.98 -21.24
C SER A 88 1.33 15.35 -22.26
N GLY A 89 1.06 16.28 -23.16
CA GLY A 89 1.99 16.76 -24.17
C GLY A 89 1.60 18.12 -24.72
N VAL A 90 2.41 18.66 -25.63
CA VAL A 90 2.25 20.02 -26.17
C VAL A 90 1.00 20.11 -27.05
N GLN A 91 0.75 19.13 -27.93
CA GLN A 91 -0.44 19.13 -28.79
C GLN A 91 -1.72 19.02 -27.97
N HIS A 92 -1.73 18.12 -27.00
CA HIS A 92 -2.84 17.99 -26.05
C HIS A 92 -3.09 19.29 -25.26
N ALA A 93 -2.04 19.98 -24.79
CA ALA A 93 -2.17 21.25 -24.08
C ALA A 93 -2.76 22.37 -24.95
N LEU A 94 -2.31 22.48 -26.20
CA LEU A 94 -2.86 23.44 -27.18
C LEU A 94 -4.31 23.11 -27.53
N HIS A 95 -4.67 21.84 -27.58
CA HIS A 95 -6.04 21.39 -27.79
C HIS A 95 -6.94 21.80 -26.59
N VAL A 96 -6.48 21.56 -25.36
CA VAL A 96 -7.19 22.01 -24.14
C VAL A 96 -7.37 23.53 -24.14
N GLN A 97 -6.31 24.29 -24.45
CA GLN A 97 -6.36 25.76 -24.55
C GLN A 97 -7.40 26.22 -25.57
N ARG A 98 -7.39 25.62 -26.77
CA ARG A 98 -8.35 25.93 -27.84
C ARG A 98 -9.79 25.67 -27.40
N VAL A 99 -10.06 24.49 -26.81
CA VAL A 99 -11.41 24.09 -26.37
C VAL A 99 -11.93 24.99 -25.26
N LEU A 100 -11.10 25.37 -24.28
CA LEU A 100 -11.48 26.35 -23.26
C LEU A 100 -11.78 27.72 -23.89
N GLY A 101 -11.00 28.14 -24.89
CA GLY A 101 -11.26 29.37 -25.65
C GLY A 101 -12.58 29.33 -26.41
N GLU A 102 -12.93 28.19 -27.05
CA GLU A 102 -14.25 27.97 -27.71
C GLU A 102 -15.41 28.05 -26.71
N MET A 103 -15.17 27.71 -25.43
CA MET A 103 -16.15 27.83 -24.34
C MET A 103 -16.20 29.25 -23.72
N GLY A 104 -15.41 30.19 -24.23
CA GLY A 104 -15.40 31.59 -23.78
C GLY A 104 -14.43 31.86 -22.59
N HIS A 105 -13.50 30.93 -22.32
CA HIS A 105 -12.55 31.05 -21.22
C HIS A 105 -11.13 31.25 -21.72
N GLU A 106 -10.48 32.36 -21.34
CA GLU A 106 -9.08 32.55 -21.62
C GLU A 106 -8.23 31.54 -20.84
N CYS A 107 -7.31 30.88 -21.52
CA CYS A 107 -6.39 29.91 -20.95
C CYS A 107 -4.96 30.20 -21.39
N GLY A 108 -4.08 30.43 -20.41
CA GLY A 108 -2.64 30.54 -20.64
C GLY A 108 -2.02 29.16 -20.93
N PHE A 109 -0.92 29.16 -21.67
CA PHE A 109 -0.14 27.96 -21.96
C PHE A 109 1.34 28.20 -21.67
N VAL A 110 1.98 27.22 -21.02
CA VAL A 110 3.44 27.21 -20.80
C VAL A 110 4.01 25.81 -20.98
N CYS A 111 5.12 25.73 -21.70
CA CYS A 111 5.89 24.49 -21.88
C CYS A 111 7.40 24.79 -21.84
N GLY A 112 8.24 23.77 -22.07
CA GLY A 112 9.69 23.92 -22.10
C GLY A 112 10.19 24.94 -23.12
N GLU A 113 9.50 25.07 -24.25
CA GLU A 113 9.86 25.93 -25.38
C GLU A 113 9.29 27.34 -25.28
N THR A 114 8.41 27.64 -24.31
CA THR A 114 7.85 28.98 -24.11
C THR A 114 8.96 29.98 -23.79
N LEU A 115 9.00 31.08 -24.55
CA LEU A 115 10.02 32.12 -24.37
C LEU A 115 10.01 32.69 -22.93
N PRO A 116 11.17 33.00 -22.34
CA PRO A 116 11.24 33.42 -20.94
C PRO A 116 10.34 34.63 -20.60
N PHE A 117 10.24 35.60 -21.50
CA PHE A 117 9.40 36.78 -21.31
C PHE A 117 7.91 36.43 -21.33
N GLU A 118 7.46 35.64 -22.30
CA GLU A 118 6.08 35.20 -22.43
C GLU A 118 5.66 34.32 -21.23
N ARG A 119 6.56 33.43 -20.81
CA ARG A 119 6.37 32.62 -19.62
C ARG A 119 6.22 33.50 -18.37
N ALA A 120 7.10 34.46 -18.18
CA ALA A 120 7.06 35.33 -17.02
C ALA A 120 5.75 36.14 -16.97
N GLU A 121 5.29 36.66 -18.09
CA GLU A 121 4.04 37.45 -18.17
C GLU A 121 2.80 36.54 -17.94
N THR A 122 2.75 35.36 -18.55
CA THR A 122 1.66 34.41 -18.36
C THR A 122 1.55 33.99 -16.88
N LEU A 123 2.69 33.66 -16.27
CA LEU A 123 2.73 33.28 -14.85
C LEU A 123 2.40 34.45 -13.92
N ARG A 124 2.81 35.66 -14.25
CA ARG A 124 2.43 36.87 -13.50
C ARG A 124 0.92 37.06 -13.51
N ARG A 125 0.30 37.04 -14.70
CA ARG A 125 -1.17 37.18 -14.87
C ARG A 125 -1.93 36.11 -14.07
N PHE A 126 -1.46 34.86 -14.11
CA PHE A 126 -2.05 33.76 -13.34
C PHE A 126 -1.95 33.97 -11.83
N LYS A 127 -0.80 34.44 -11.34
CA LYS A 127 -0.57 34.71 -9.92
C LYS A 127 -1.42 35.85 -9.36
N VAL A 128 -1.66 36.89 -10.16
CA VAL A 128 -2.48 38.03 -9.73
C VAL A 128 -3.98 37.86 -9.98
N GLY A 129 -4.39 36.72 -10.59
CA GLY A 129 -5.78 36.40 -10.85
C GLY A 129 -6.35 36.98 -12.15
N ASP A 130 -5.53 37.65 -12.99
CA ASP A 130 -5.93 38.17 -14.30
C ASP A 130 -6.15 37.04 -15.32
N LEU A 131 -5.68 35.84 -15.02
CA LEU A 131 -5.81 34.64 -15.84
C LEU A 131 -6.24 33.47 -14.96
N LYS A 132 -7.45 32.95 -15.19
CA LYS A 132 -8.02 31.88 -14.37
C LYS A 132 -7.45 30.50 -14.70
N TYR A 133 -7.31 30.15 -15.97
CA TYR A 133 -6.88 28.85 -16.44
C TYR A 133 -5.46 28.90 -16.96
N LEU A 134 -4.61 27.98 -16.50
CA LEU A 134 -3.25 27.83 -16.96
C LEU A 134 -2.96 26.36 -17.25
N VAL A 135 -2.74 26.01 -18.53
CA VAL A 135 -2.29 24.68 -18.93
C VAL A 135 -0.78 24.63 -19.07
N ASN A 136 -0.17 23.56 -18.59
CA ASN A 136 1.27 23.38 -18.64
C ASN A 136 1.69 21.96 -19.02
N VAL A 137 2.90 21.85 -19.59
CA VAL A 137 3.55 20.58 -19.91
C VAL A 137 4.93 20.54 -19.28
N ASN A 138 5.08 19.70 -18.24
CA ASN A 138 6.37 19.38 -17.58
C ASN A 138 7.16 20.56 -16.96
N VAL A 139 6.61 21.77 -16.84
CA VAL A 139 7.38 22.95 -16.39
C VAL A 139 6.96 23.50 -15.03
N LEU A 140 5.76 23.22 -14.56
CA LEU A 140 5.24 23.74 -13.28
C LEU A 140 5.12 22.67 -12.17
N THR A 141 5.68 21.50 -12.40
CA THR A 141 5.73 20.40 -11.41
C THR A 141 6.70 20.69 -10.27
N THR A 142 7.76 21.48 -10.52
CA THR A 142 8.76 21.89 -9.53
C THR A 142 9.04 23.38 -9.63
N GLY A 143 9.44 24.01 -8.52
CA GLY A 143 9.89 25.41 -8.49
C GLY A 143 8.83 26.49 -8.73
N PHE A 144 7.61 26.15 -9.09
CA PHE A 144 6.53 27.12 -9.30
C PHE A 144 5.79 27.42 -8.00
N ASP A 145 5.80 28.68 -7.57
CA ASP A 145 5.12 29.15 -6.38
C ASP A 145 3.93 30.03 -6.74
N ALA A 146 2.71 29.52 -6.51
CA ALA A 146 1.44 30.22 -6.65
C ALA A 146 0.46 29.71 -5.58
N PRO A 147 0.44 30.29 -4.39
CA PRO A 147 -0.40 29.86 -3.27
C PRO A 147 -1.91 29.94 -3.58
N ASN A 148 -2.29 30.86 -4.46
CA ASN A 148 -3.68 31.09 -4.89
C ASN A 148 -4.30 29.94 -5.72
N ILE A 149 -3.54 28.90 -6.09
CA ILE A 149 -4.09 27.76 -6.85
C ILE A 149 -5.14 27.06 -5.97
N ASP A 150 -6.40 27.12 -6.40
CA ASP A 150 -7.57 26.54 -5.74
C ASP A 150 -8.18 25.37 -6.51
N CYS A 151 -7.64 25.06 -7.72
CA CYS A 151 -7.95 23.84 -8.47
C CYS A 151 -6.72 23.33 -9.23
N VAL A 152 -6.50 22.01 -9.17
CA VAL A 152 -5.49 21.29 -9.97
C VAL A 152 -6.21 20.25 -10.82
N ALA A 153 -6.10 20.33 -12.15
CA ALA A 153 -6.66 19.37 -13.08
C ALA A 153 -5.54 18.49 -13.69
N LEU A 154 -5.63 17.19 -13.49
CA LEU A 154 -4.67 16.20 -13.96
C LEU A 154 -5.18 15.52 -15.23
N LEU A 155 -4.79 16.06 -16.40
CA LEU A 155 -5.06 15.47 -17.71
C LEU A 155 -3.87 14.63 -18.21
N ARG A 156 -3.06 14.16 -17.27
CA ARG A 156 -1.89 13.34 -17.54
C ARG A 156 -1.87 12.12 -16.61
N PRO A 157 -2.07 10.91 -17.12
CA PRO A 157 -1.76 9.70 -16.37
C PRO A 157 -0.24 9.59 -16.13
N THR A 158 0.16 9.06 -14.97
CA THR A 158 1.56 8.78 -14.63
C THR A 158 1.68 7.50 -13.82
N MET A 159 2.79 6.77 -14.00
CA MET A 159 3.19 5.64 -13.14
C MET A 159 4.03 6.09 -11.95
N SER A 160 4.48 7.36 -11.94
CA SER A 160 5.32 7.90 -10.87
C SER A 160 4.48 8.50 -9.75
N PRO A 161 4.46 7.90 -8.53
CA PRO A 161 3.82 8.50 -7.35
C PRO A 161 4.42 9.87 -7.02
N GLY A 162 5.75 10.02 -7.20
CA GLY A 162 6.44 11.28 -6.95
C GLY A 162 5.99 12.41 -7.87
N LEU A 163 5.78 12.13 -9.18
CA LEU A 163 5.27 13.12 -10.13
C LEU A 163 3.81 13.48 -9.81
N TYR A 164 2.97 12.50 -9.49
CA TYR A 164 1.60 12.72 -9.04
C TYR A 164 1.56 13.62 -7.81
N TYR A 165 2.37 13.32 -6.79
CA TYR A 165 2.49 14.14 -5.58
C TYR A 165 2.95 15.57 -5.88
N GLN A 166 3.91 15.76 -6.76
CA GLN A 166 4.40 17.09 -7.16
C GLN A 166 3.32 17.91 -7.86
N MET A 167 2.53 17.30 -8.75
CA MET A 167 1.43 17.97 -9.43
C MET A 167 0.34 18.43 -8.44
N VAL A 168 -0.14 17.51 -7.60
CA VAL A 168 -1.17 17.82 -6.60
C VAL A 168 -0.63 18.78 -5.53
N GLY A 169 0.66 18.66 -5.20
CA GLY A 169 1.36 19.52 -4.25
C GLY A 169 1.33 21.00 -4.56
N ARG A 170 1.03 21.40 -5.82
CA ARG A 170 0.81 22.81 -6.16
C ARG A 170 -0.42 23.40 -5.46
N GLY A 171 -1.42 22.56 -5.14
CA GLY A 171 -2.64 22.96 -4.45
C GLY A 171 -2.54 23.00 -2.92
N PHE A 172 -1.51 22.41 -2.32
CA PHE A 172 -1.39 22.34 -0.85
C PHE A 172 -1.08 23.64 -0.14
N ARG A 173 -0.61 24.67 -0.86
CA ARG A 173 -0.19 25.92 -0.22
C ARG A 173 -1.37 26.66 0.36
N LEU A 174 -1.14 27.25 1.52
CA LEU A 174 -2.13 28.10 2.17
C LEU A 174 -2.23 29.45 1.45
N ASP A 175 -3.47 29.91 1.27
CA ASP A 175 -3.76 31.25 0.77
C ASP A 175 -5.06 31.74 1.41
N PRO A 176 -5.15 33.00 1.87
CA PRO A 176 -6.37 33.54 2.49
C PRO A 176 -7.59 33.55 1.56
N SER A 177 -7.39 33.48 0.25
CA SER A 177 -8.48 33.51 -0.75
C SER A 177 -9.14 32.14 -0.96
N LYS A 178 -8.61 31.07 -0.38
CA LYS A 178 -9.16 29.70 -0.56
C LYS A 178 -9.33 28.94 0.76
N ALA A 179 -10.41 28.19 0.89
CA ALA A 179 -10.66 27.28 2.01
C ALA A 179 -10.12 25.87 1.76
N ASP A 180 -10.11 25.43 0.50
CA ASP A 180 -9.61 24.12 0.05
C ASP A 180 -9.10 24.22 -1.39
N CYS A 181 -8.41 23.19 -1.86
CA CYS A 181 -8.07 23.03 -3.27
C CYS A 181 -8.75 21.80 -3.85
N LEU A 182 -9.41 21.97 -5.00
CA LEU A 182 -10.06 20.89 -5.75
C LEU A 182 -9.03 20.20 -6.67
N VAL A 183 -8.95 18.88 -6.58
CA VAL A 183 -8.17 18.05 -7.52
C VAL A 183 -9.14 17.31 -8.44
N LEU A 184 -9.04 17.57 -9.73
CA LEU A 184 -9.81 16.88 -10.78
C LEU A 184 -8.85 15.91 -11.50
N ASP A 185 -9.10 14.61 -11.37
CA ASP A 185 -8.23 13.58 -11.98
C ASP A 185 -8.90 12.91 -13.17
N PHE A 186 -8.43 13.25 -14.37
CA PHE A 186 -8.83 12.64 -15.63
C PHE A 186 -7.87 11.54 -16.10
N GLY A 187 -6.70 11.42 -15.46
CA GLY A 187 -5.68 10.42 -15.77
C GLY A 187 -5.75 9.14 -14.94
N GLY A 188 -6.69 9.06 -13.99
CA GLY A 188 -6.84 7.91 -13.09
C GLY A 188 -5.69 7.75 -12.10
N ASN A 189 -4.98 8.83 -11.79
CA ASN A 189 -3.81 8.82 -10.90
C ASN A 189 -4.20 8.51 -9.45
N ILE A 190 -5.33 9.06 -8.98
CA ILE A 190 -5.81 8.83 -7.60
C ILE A 190 -6.18 7.36 -7.40
N LEU A 191 -6.82 6.71 -8.38
CA LEU A 191 -7.13 5.29 -8.29
C LEU A 191 -5.87 4.42 -8.36
N ARG A 192 -4.86 4.86 -9.12
CA ARG A 192 -3.59 4.13 -9.28
C ARG A 192 -2.67 4.26 -8.08
N HIS A 193 -2.55 5.46 -7.50
CA HIS A 193 -1.59 5.77 -6.45
C HIS A 193 -2.22 5.96 -5.06
N GLY A 194 -3.55 6.04 -4.98
CA GLY A 194 -4.27 6.38 -3.77
C GLY A 194 -4.45 7.88 -3.55
N PRO A 195 -5.26 8.24 -2.55
CA PRO A 195 -5.39 9.63 -2.09
C PRO A 195 -4.04 10.16 -1.60
N VAL A 196 -3.73 11.42 -1.90
CA VAL A 196 -2.40 12.01 -1.59
C VAL A 196 -2.11 12.07 -0.10
N ASP A 197 -3.12 12.17 0.74
CA ASP A 197 -3.03 12.14 2.20
C ASP A 197 -2.78 10.72 2.78
N ALA A 198 -2.95 9.68 1.97
CA ALA A 198 -2.71 8.29 2.31
C ALA A 198 -1.44 7.71 1.65
N LEU A 199 -0.71 8.51 0.86
CA LEU A 199 0.55 8.06 0.25
C LEU A 199 1.60 7.82 1.34
N GLN A 200 1.93 6.57 1.56
CA GLN A 200 3.13 6.15 2.28
C GLN A 200 4.21 5.83 1.23
N ILE A 201 5.38 6.44 1.37
CA ILE A 201 6.56 6.05 0.60
C ILE A 201 7.09 4.78 1.25
N ASP A 202 6.41 3.66 0.99
CA ASP A 202 6.88 2.36 1.45
C ASP A 202 8.02 1.90 0.55
N ASP A 203 9.18 1.64 1.13
CA ASP A 203 10.37 1.07 0.47
C ASP A 203 10.16 -0.37 -0.02
N ARG A 204 8.94 -0.90 0.04
CA ARG A 204 8.61 -2.26 -0.36
C ARG A 204 8.12 -2.29 -1.81
N THR A 205 9.06 -2.40 -2.72
CA THR A 205 8.82 -2.89 -4.08
C THR A 205 8.24 -4.30 -3.99
N GLY A 206 6.93 -4.46 -4.13
CA GLY A 206 6.36 -5.80 -4.20
C GLY A 206 4.89 -5.97 -3.77
N GLY A 207 4.09 -4.94 -3.78
CA GLY A 207 2.65 -5.08 -3.62
C GLY A 207 1.91 -4.78 -4.91
N ASN A 208 1.39 -5.80 -5.61
CA ASN A 208 0.39 -5.65 -6.67
C ASN A 208 -0.99 -5.24 -6.13
N GLY A 209 -1.05 -4.49 -5.02
CA GLY A 209 -2.28 -3.98 -4.44
C GLY A 209 -2.68 -2.67 -5.12
N GLU A 210 -3.87 -2.64 -5.74
CA GLU A 210 -4.51 -1.39 -6.09
C GLU A 210 -4.61 -0.50 -4.84
N ALA A 211 -4.36 0.80 -5.01
CA ALA A 211 -4.50 1.75 -3.90
C ALA A 211 -5.92 1.66 -3.32
N PRO A 212 -6.11 1.66 -2.00
CA PRO A 212 -7.42 1.47 -1.37
C PRO A 212 -8.31 2.70 -1.52
N ALA A 213 -8.68 3.03 -2.76
CA ALA A 213 -9.52 4.15 -3.12
C ALA A 213 -10.76 3.68 -3.88
N LYS A 214 -11.89 4.38 -3.70
CA LYS A 214 -13.12 4.18 -4.46
C LYS A 214 -13.74 5.50 -4.86
N GLU A 215 -14.50 5.48 -5.95
CA GLU A 215 -15.23 6.65 -6.45
C GLU A 215 -16.68 6.63 -5.96
N CYS A 216 -17.17 7.76 -5.51
CA CYS A 216 -18.58 7.91 -5.16
C CYS A 216 -19.44 8.01 -6.43
N PRO A 217 -20.44 7.14 -6.62
CA PRO A 217 -21.27 7.16 -7.83
C PRO A 217 -22.17 8.40 -7.93
N GLN A 218 -22.40 9.08 -6.80
CA GLN A 218 -23.28 10.24 -6.77
C GLN A 218 -22.55 11.56 -7.05
N CYS A 219 -21.38 11.80 -6.44
CA CYS A 219 -20.66 13.08 -6.55
C CYS A 219 -19.27 12.96 -7.17
N GLN A 220 -18.85 11.73 -7.54
CA GLN A 220 -17.54 11.41 -8.15
C GLN A 220 -16.32 11.74 -7.26
N ALA A 221 -16.56 12.01 -5.97
CA ALA A 221 -15.46 12.14 -5.02
C ALA A 221 -14.68 10.81 -4.94
N VAL A 222 -13.35 10.90 -5.05
CA VAL A 222 -12.48 9.74 -4.83
C VAL A 222 -12.07 9.74 -3.37
N ILE A 223 -12.44 8.68 -2.66
CA ILE A 223 -12.30 8.54 -1.22
C ILE A 223 -11.64 7.21 -0.89
N HIS A 224 -11.14 7.07 0.33
CA HIS A 224 -10.58 5.80 0.78
C HIS A 224 -11.65 4.68 0.77
N ALA A 225 -11.30 3.48 0.31
CA ALA A 225 -12.24 2.37 0.12
C ALA A 225 -13.01 1.96 1.39
N ALA A 226 -12.44 2.20 2.58
CA ALA A 226 -13.04 1.86 3.87
C ALA A 226 -14.25 2.74 4.29
N TYR A 227 -14.50 3.88 3.63
CA TYR A 227 -15.65 4.71 3.99
C TYR A 227 -16.98 4.03 3.63
N ALA A 228 -17.86 3.81 4.60
CA ALA A 228 -19.22 3.31 4.36
C ALA A 228 -20.16 4.41 3.82
N THR A 229 -19.87 5.67 4.11
CA THR A 229 -20.63 6.84 3.68
C THR A 229 -19.70 7.86 3.06
N CYS A 230 -20.08 8.44 1.93
CA CYS A 230 -19.28 9.47 1.26
C CYS A 230 -19.18 10.73 2.13
N PRO A 231 -17.99 11.20 2.50
CA PRO A 231 -17.84 12.41 3.34
C PRO A 231 -18.23 13.70 2.62
N GLU A 232 -18.29 13.68 1.28
CA GLU A 232 -18.64 14.86 0.48
C GLU A 232 -20.14 15.04 0.26
N CYS A 233 -20.90 13.98 0.00
CA CYS A 233 -22.31 14.07 -0.35
C CYS A 233 -23.23 13.21 0.51
N GLY A 234 -22.73 12.44 1.47
CA GLY A 234 -23.53 11.58 2.33
C GLY A 234 -24.06 10.31 1.66
N HIS A 235 -23.63 9.96 0.44
CA HIS A 235 -24.05 8.73 -0.23
C HIS A 235 -23.56 7.51 0.56
N GLU A 236 -24.48 6.62 0.91
CA GLU A 236 -24.19 5.34 1.56
C GLU A 236 -23.81 4.31 0.51
N PHE A 237 -22.63 3.69 0.67
CA PHE A 237 -22.21 2.61 -0.19
C PHE A 237 -22.86 1.30 0.23
N PRO A 238 -23.38 0.50 -0.72
CA PRO A 238 -23.83 -0.84 -0.39
C PRO A 238 -22.65 -1.63 0.19
N PRO A 239 -22.90 -2.51 1.16
CA PRO A 239 -21.86 -3.41 1.67
C PRO A 239 -21.29 -4.19 0.47
N PRO A 240 -19.95 -4.45 0.44
CA PRO A 240 -19.33 -5.16 -0.66
C PRO A 240 -20.01 -6.52 -0.83
N GLU A 241 -20.55 -6.78 -2.03
CA GLU A 241 -21.02 -8.10 -2.40
C GLU A 241 -19.80 -9.02 -2.44
N ARG A 242 -19.67 -9.88 -1.43
CA ARG A 242 -18.69 -10.96 -1.46
C ARG A 242 -19.17 -11.95 -2.51
N GLU A 243 -18.46 -12.10 -3.61
CA GLU A 243 -18.64 -13.25 -4.52
C GLU A 243 -18.50 -14.50 -3.67
N ARG A 244 -19.61 -15.20 -3.49
CA ARG A 244 -19.62 -16.48 -2.80
C ARG A 244 -18.98 -17.50 -3.72
N HIS A 245 -17.71 -17.76 -3.55
CA HIS A 245 -17.21 -19.08 -3.93
C HIS A 245 -17.94 -20.09 -3.03
N ASP A 246 -18.64 -21.03 -3.67
CA ASP A 246 -19.37 -22.11 -3.02
C ASP A 246 -18.40 -23.01 -2.20
N GLN A 247 -18.10 -22.57 -0.98
CA GLN A 247 -17.60 -23.40 0.09
C GLN A 247 -18.38 -23.01 1.34
N GLN A 248 -18.93 -24.01 2.02
CA GLN A 248 -19.93 -23.93 3.09
C GLN A 248 -19.66 -22.80 4.10
N ALA A 249 -20.60 -21.86 4.17
CA ALA A 249 -20.53 -20.67 5.01
C ALA A 249 -20.60 -21.04 6.50
N SER A 250 -19.59 -20.61 7.25
CA SER A 250 -19.64 -20.48 8.70
C SER A 250 -20.46 -19.22 9.07
N THR A 251 -21.43 -19.36 9.98
CA THR A 251 -22.30 -18.31 10.47
C THR A 251 -21.70 -17.65 11.73
N ALA A 252 -20.65 -16.84 11.60
CA ALA A 252 -20.11 -16.05 12.71
C ALA A 252 -20.05 -14.57 12.36
N GLY A 253 -20.44 -13.71 13.28
CA GLY A 253 -20.77 -12.30 13.07
C GLY A 253 -19.57 -11.33 13.04
N ILE A 254 -19.81 -10.22 12.38
CA ILE A 254 -18.86 -9.20 11.88
C ILE A 254 -18.62 -8.09 12.91
N LEU A 255 -18.20 -8.34 14.13
CA LEU A 255 -17.83 -7.23 15.06
C LEU A 255 -16.87 -7.59 16.20
N THR A 256 -16.14 -8.70 16.12
CA THR A 256 -15.05 -9.01 17.06
C THR A 256 -13.90 -9.56 16.24
N GLY A 257 -12.64 -9.18 16.55
CA GLY A 257 -11.44 -9.62 15.82
C GLY A 257 -11.54 -11.07 15.37
N GLU A 258 -11.98 -11.29 14.13
CA GLU A 258 -12.32 -12.62 13.62
C GLU A 258 -11.06 -13.47 13.56
N VAL A 259 -11.04 -14.51 14.33
CA VAL A 259 -10.04 -15.57 14.30
C VAL A 259 -10.54 -16.61 13.33
N THR A 260 -9.86 -16.79 12.22
CA THR A 260 -10.14 -17.89 11.26
C THR A 260 -9.13 -18.99 11.50
N GLU A 261 -9.60 -20.20 11.79
CA GLU A 261 -8.76 -21.39 11.90
C GLU A 261 -8.97 -22.25 10.66
N THR A 262 -7.87 -22.55 9.96
CA THR A 262 -7.88 -23.37 8.75
C THR A 262 -6.90 -24.51 8.92
N GLU A 263 -7.38 -25.74 8.69
CA GLU A 263 -6.55 -26.94 8.75
C GLU A 263 -5.93 -27.21 7.37
N TYR A 264 -4.61 -27.45 7.36
CA TYR A 264 -3.83 -27.77 6.17
C TYR A 264 -3.16 -29.13 6.31
N THR A 265 -3.32 -29.99 5.32
CA THR A 265 -2.60 -31.27 5.23
C THR A 265 -1.15 -30.99 4.83
N VAL A 266 -0.20 -31.50 5.60
CA VAL A 266 1.25 -31.34 5.34
C VAL A 266 1.78 -32.49 4.51
N SER A 267 2.37 -32.20 3.36
CA SER A 267 3.02 -33.18 2.49
C SER A 267 4.49 -33.40 2.82
N GLU A 268 5.20 -32.35 3.21
CA GLU A 268 6.63 -32.36 3.54
C GLU A 268 6.93 -31.29 4.59
N THR A 269 7.95 -31.55 5.44
CA THR A 269 8.44 -30.60 6.44
C THR A 269 9.92 -30.39 6.23
N TYR A 270 10.34 -29.12 6.19
CA TYR A 270 11.76 -28.73 6.03
C TYR A 270 12.24 -28.00 7.27
N TYR A 271 13.50 -28.24 7.62
CA TYR A 271 14.15 -27.63 8.78
C TYR A 271 15.35 -26.82 8.34
N SER A 272 15.54 -25.63 8.88
CA SER A 272 16.68 -24.78 8.57
C SER A 272 17.04 -23.86 9.72
N VAL A 273 18.34 -23.50 9.79
CA VAL A 273 18.79 -22.47 10.73
C VAL A 273 18.45 -21.10 10.19
N HIS A 274 17.76 -20.31 11.00
CA HIS A 274 17.40 -18.95 10.61
C HIS A 274 18.16 -17.92 11.46
N HIS A 275 18.80 -16.98 10.75
CA HIS A 275 19.43 -15.79 11.32
C HIS A 275 18.54 -14.58 11.11
N LYS A 276 18.28 -13.83 12.16
CA LYS A 276 17.53 -12.59 12.04
C LYS A 276 18.37 -11.58 11.25
N ARG A 277 17.83 -11.07 10.15
CA ARG A 277 18.49 -10.06 9.31
C ARG A 277 18.78 -8.81 10.15
N ASP A 278 20.00 -8.27 10.05
CA ASP A 278 20.47 -7.08 10.78
C ASP A 278 20.66 -7.27 12.30
N ALA A 279 20.70 -8.51 12.82
CA ALA A 279 21.06 -8.78 14.21
C ALA A 279 22.58 -8.95 14.37
N PRO A 280 23.15 -8.64 15.56
CA PRO A 280 24.55 -8.92 15.87
C PRO A 280 24.90 -10.40 15.68
N GLU A 281 26.18 -10.73 15.43
CA GLU A 281 26.63 -12.12 15.20
C GLU A 281 26.40 -13.06 16.40
N ASP A 282 26.33 -12.50 17.61
CA ASP A 282 26.06 -13.21 18.87
C ASP A 282 24.55 -13.36 19.18
N HIS A 283 23.66 -12.90 18.26
CA HIS A 283 22.20 -13.03 18.43
C HIS A 283 21.81 -14.51 18.35
N PRO A 284 21.03 -15.05 19.33
CA PRO A 284 20.57 -16.42 19.34
C PRO A 284 19.85 -16.80 18.03
N ARG A 285 20.26 -17.93 17.45
CA ARG A 285 19.66 -18.48 16.23
C ARG A 285 18.34 -19.16 16.52
N THR A 286 17.51 -19.30 15.50
CA THR A 286 16.22 -19.99 15.60
C THR A 286 16.15 -21.14 14.61
N LEU A 287 15.48 -22.22 15.00
CA LEU A 287 15.08 -23.28 14.09
C LEU A 287 13.83 -22.79 13.32
N ARG A 288 13.94 -22.68 12.01
CA ARG A 288 12.82 -22.43 11.12
C ARG A 288 12.28 -23.76 10.61
N VAL A 289 10.97 -23.92 10.71
CA VAL A 289 10.24 -25.10 10.23
C VAL A 289 9.27 -24.64 9.16
N ASP A 290 9.41 -25.19 7.95
CA ASP A 290 8.54 -24.91 6.80
C ASP A 290 7.69 -26.12 6.50
N TYR A 291 6.37 -25.97 6.57
CA TYR A 291 5.37 -26.99 6.25
C TYR A 291 4.84 -26.77 4.84
N ARG A 292 5.04 -27.75 3.95
CA ARG A 292 4.50 -27.73 2.60
C ARG A 292 3.09 -28.30 2.60
N CYS A 293 2.10 -27.47 2.32
CA CYS A 293 0.69 -27.80 2.32
C CYS A 293 0.07 -27.93 0.91
N GLY A 294 0.82 -27.54 -0.14
CA GLY A 294 0.39 -27.59 -1.53
C GLY A 294 1.53 -27.41 -2.52
N PHE A 295 1.21 -27.20 -3.80
CA PHE A 295 2.23 -27.09 -4.85
C PHE A 295 3.18 -25.89 -4.63
N ASN A 296 2.66 -24.75 -4.15
CA ASN A 296 3.43 -23.54 -3.77
C ASN A 296 2.91 -22.95 -2.45
N ASP A 297 2.32 -23.74 -1.58
CA ASP A 297 1.74 -23.29 -0.33
C ASP A 297 2.59 -23.79 0.84
N TYR A 298 3.17 -22.84 1.59
CA TYR A 298 4.07 -23.08 2.70
C TYR A 298 3.68 -22.24 3.91
N HIS A 299 3.58 -22.90 5.06
CA HIS A 299 3.45 -22.22 6.35
C HIS A 299 4.72 -22.40 7.17
N SER A 300 5.19 -21.33 7.79
CA SER A 300 6.46 -21.34 8.51
C SER A 300 6.28 -20.99 9.97
N GLU A 301 7.02 -21.66 10.84
CA GLU A 301 7.16 -21.25 12.24
C GLU A 301 8.63 -21.17 12.65
N TRP A 302 8.88 -20.44 13.74
CA TRP A 302 10.22 -20.26 14.30
C TRP A 302 10.21 -20.70 15.76
N VAL A 303 11.06 -21.65 16.12
CA VAL A 303 11.24 -22.14 17.46
C VAL A 303 12.68 -21.87 17.93
N CYS A 304 12.85 -21.64 19.22
CA CYS A 304 13.98 -20.91 19.76
C CYS A 304 14.87 -21.77 20.69
N PRO A 305 15.73 -22.67 20.17
CA PRO A 305 16.55 -23.55 20.99
C PRO A 305 17.66 -22.83 21.79
N GLU A 306 18.18 -21.72 21.28
CA GLU A 306 19.30 -20.97 21.89
C GLU A 306 18.84 -19.83 22.81
N HIS A 307 17.54 -19.58 22.87
CA HIS A 307 16.99 -18.52 23.71
C HIS A 307 16.81 -18.96 25.17
N THR A 308 16.48 -18.00 26.04
CA THR A 308 16.21 -18.24 27.45
C THR A 308 14.76 -17.86 27.80
N GLY A 309 14.29 -18.30 28.97
CA GLY A 309 12.97 -17.93 29.46
C GLY A 309 11.83 -18.51 28.63
N TYR A 310 10.79 -17.70 28.38
CA TYR A 310 9.56 -18.13 27.70
C TYR A 310 9.81 -18.78 26.32
N ALA A 311 10.69 -18.20 25.51
CA ALA A 311 10.97 -18.70 24.17
C ALA A 311 11.62 -20.11 24.21
N ARG A 312 12.53 -20.35 25.17
CA ARG A 312 13.11 -21.66 25.40
C ARG A 312 12.07 -22.67 25.88
N ASN A 313 11.23 -22.32 26.83
CA ASN A 313 10.19 -23.22 27.34
C ASN A 313 9.19 -23.62 26.24
N LYS A 314 8.83 -22.68 25.36
CA LYS A 314 7.98 -22.96 24.18
C LYS A 314 8.66 -23.96 23.24
N PHE A 315 9.96 -23.79 22.97
CA PHE A 315 10.73 -24.73 22.17
C PHE A 315 10.78 -26.11 22.81
N GLU A 316 11.03 -26.23 24.10
CA GLU A 316 11.08 -27.52 24.82
C GLU A 316 9.75 -28.27 24.80
N THR A 317 8.63 -27.54 24.94
CA THR A 317 7.28 -28.10 24.78
C THR A 317 7.05 -28.61 23.36
N TRP A 318 7.42 -27.80 22.36
CA TRP A 318 7.33 -28.15 20.94
C TRP A 318 8.18 -29.39 20.59
N TRP A 319 9.42 -29.46 21.13
CA TRP A 319 10.34 -30.57 20.90
C TRP A 319 9.86 -31.87 21.57
N ARG A 320 9.44 -31.79 22.83
CA ARG A 320 8.94 -32.94 23.59
C ARG A 320 7.72 -33.60 22.94
N ALA A 321 6.88 -32.82 22.30
CA ALA A 321 5.71 -33.35 21.57
C ALA A 321 6.13 -34.13 20.29
N ARG A 322 7.41 -34.03 19.85
CA ARG A 322 7.87 -34.54 18.56
C ARG A 322 9.03 -35.52 18.65
N SER A 323 9.76 -35.55 19.77
CA SER A 323 10.98 -36.34 19.87
C SER A 323 11.22 -36.88 21.28
N HIS A 324 11.85 -38.04 21.33
CA HIS A 324 12.43 -38.62 22.55
C HIS A 324 13.89 -38.22 22.78
N GLU A 325 14.51 -37.52 21.82
CA GLU A 325 15.87 -37.03 21.95
C GLU A 325 16.00 -35.91 22.97
N PRO A 326 17.15 -35.77 23.63
CA PRO A 326 17.44 -34.63 24.51
C PRO A 326 17.18 -33.29 23.79
N PHE A 327 16.91 -32.23 24.57
CA PHE A 327 16.71 -30.92 23.99
C PHE A 327 18.02 -30.40 23.40
N PRO A 328 18.05 -30.07 22.08
CA PRO A 328 19.23 -29.51 21.47
C PRO A 328 19.58 -28.14 22.06
N SER A 329 20.87 -27.88 22.14
CA SER A 329 21.43 -26.65 22.69
C SER A 329 21.57 -25.53 21.65
N SER A 330 21.58 -25.89 20.37
CA SER A 330 21.70 -24.96 19.23
C SER A 330 20.69 -25.25 18.13
N ALA A 331 20.49 -24.28 17.25
CA ALA A 331 19.63 -24.43 16.10
C ALA A 331 20.21 -25.42 15.07
N GLU A 332 21.56 -25.49 14.95
CA GLU A 332 22.25 -26.45 14.09
C GLU A 332 22.03 -27.89 14.57
N GLU A 333 22.22 -28.14 15.86
CA GLU A 333 21.99 -29.47 16.46
C GLU A 333 20.50 -29.90 16.27
N ALA A 334 19.57 -28.97 16.39
CA ALA A 334 18.14 -29.23 16.16
C ALA A 334 17.86 -29.62 14.70
N VAL A 335 18.52 -28.99 13.73
CA VAL A 335 18.40 -29.34 12.30
C VAL A 335 19.01 -30.71 12.04
N GLU A 336 20.21 -31.01 12.55
CA GLU A 336 20.88 -32.30 12.37
C GLU A 336 20.03 -33.47 12.91
N LEU A 337 19.45 -33.32 14.10
CA LEU A 337 18.54 -34.33 14.67
C LEU A 337 17.26 -34.48 13.86
N ALA A 338 16.69 -33.37 13.37
CA ALA A 338 15.50 -33.41 12.54
C ALA A 338 15.74 -34.11 11.20
N GLU A 339 16.85 -33.82 10.52
CA GLU A 339 17.27 -34.48 9.28
C GLU A 339 17.61 -35.95 9.47
N ALA A 340 18.13 -36.32 10.65
CA ALA A 340 18.36 -37.71 11.02
C ALA A 340 17.08 -38.49 11.32
N GLY A 341 15.89 -37.82 11.29
CA GLY A 341 14.60 -38.46 11.50
C GLY A 341 14.18 -38.58 12.97
N ALA A 342 14.75 -37.78 13.86
CA ALA A 342 14.43 -37.78 15.29
C ALA A 342 13.06 -37.17 15.62
N LEU A 343 12.39 -36.52 14.67
CA LEU A 343 11.12 -35.84 14.88
C LEU A 343 9.95 -36.60 14.29
N ALA A 344 8.83 -36.60 15.00
CA ALA A 344 7.54 -37.11 14.52
C ALA A 344 7.10 -36.33 13.26
N PRO A 345 6.66 -37.04 12.20
CA PRO A 345 6.18 -36.39 11.00
C PRO A 345 4.90 -35.58 11.29
N THR A 346 4.83 -34.34 10.82
CA THR A 346 3.63 -33.52 10.92
C THR A 346 2.69 -33.88 9.76
N ARG A 347 1.44 -34.29 10.06
CA ARG A 347 0.43 -34.71 9.07
C ARG A 347 -0.48 -33.58 8.66
N ALA A 348 -0.85 -32.72 9.63
CA ALA A 348 -1.63 -31.53 9.38
C ALA A 348 -1.27 -30.45 10.41
N ILE A 349 -1.54 -29.20 10.04
CA ILE A 349 -1.41 -28.04 10.91
C ILE A 349 -2.70 -27.23 10.87
N THR A 350 -3.06 -26.62 12.01
CA THR A 350 -4.13 -25.61 12.05
C THR A 350 -3.50 -24.24 12.10
N VAL A 351 -3.83 -23.41 11.11
CA VAL A 351 -3.34 -22.03 11.00
C VAL A 351 -4.44 -21.09 11.46
N ARG A 352 -4.11 -20.27 12.43
CA ARG A 352 -4.97 -19.23 13.00
C ARG A 352 -4.58 -17.88 12.40
N SER A 353 -5.52 -17.29 11.66
CA SER A 353 -5.43 -15.95 11.10
C SER A 353 -6.33 -15.00 11.91
N VAL A 354 -5.78 -13.90 12.39
CA VAL A 354 -6.52 -12.87 13.14
C VAL A 354 -6.59 -11.61 12.29
N ALA A 355 -7.81 -11.12 12.06
CA ALA A 355 -7.99 -9.89 11.28
C ALA A 355 -7.23 -8.72 11.92
N GLY A 356 -6.24 -8.15 11.18
CA GLY A 356 -5.37 -7.07 11.66
C GLY A 356 -3.99 -7.51 12.15
N GLU A 357 -3.72 -8.80 12.35
CA GLU A 357 -2.37 -9.31 12.57
C GLU A 357 -1.64 -9.49 11.23
N LYS A 358 -0.35 -9.15 11.23
CA LYS A 358 0.49 -9.21 10.03
C LYS A 358 0.88 -10.63 9.61
N PHE A 359 0.86 -11.58 10.55
CA PHE A 359 1.31 -12.96 10.34
C PHE A 359 0.33 -13.93 10.96
N ASP A 360 0.04 -14.98 10.20
CA ASP A 360 -0.70 -16.13 10.68
C ASP A 360 0.12 -16.92 11.69
N ARG A 361 -0.55 -17.60 12.62
CA ARG A 361 0.10 -18.43 13.62
C ARG A 361 -0.38 -19.87 13.50
N ILE A 362 0.53 -20.83 13.63
CA ILE A 362 0.16 -22.22 13.74
C ILE A 362 -0.30 -22.44 15.20
N SER A 363 -1.57 -22.83 15.36
CA SER A 363 -2.22 -23.02 16.67
C SER A 363 -2.28 -24.48 17.12
N ASP A 364 -2.31 -25.43 16.18
CA ASP A 364 -2.40 -26.84 16.50
C ASP A 364 -1.71 -27.72 15.44
N TYR A 365 -1.39 -28.97 15.81
CA TYR A 365 -0.65 -29.93 15.00
C TYR A 365 -1.24 -31.32 15.10
N GLN A 366 -1.39 -32.00 13.97
CA GLN A 366 -1.61 -33.43 13.92
C GLN A 366 -0.28 -34.14 13.62
N LEU A 367 0.32 -34.74 14.65
CA LEU A 367 1.61 -35.42 14.55
C LEU A 367 1.41 -36.90 14.27
N GLY A 368 2.40 -37.49 13.61
CA GLY A 368 2.56 -38.93 13.52
C GLY A 368 3.20 -39.52 14.79
N PRO A 369 3.50 -40.82 14.82
CA PRO A 369 4.17 -41.44 15.95
C PRO A 369 5.57 -40.86 16.15
N ILE A 370 5.97 -40.64 17.38
CA ILE A 370 7.33 -40.17 17.73
C ILE A 370 8.30 -41.32 17.41
N PRO A 371 9.37 -41.07 16.66
CA PRO A 371 10.36 -42.07 16.34
C PRO A 371 11.15 -42.52 17.59
N PRO A 372 11.69 -43.76 17.63
CA PRO A 372 12.58 -44.19 18.68
C PRO A 372 13.89 -43.36 18.66
N ARG A 373 14.56 -43.31 19.80
CA ARG A 373 15.87 -42.63 19.89
C ARG A 373 16.88 -43.17 18.88
N LEU A 374 17.67 -42.27 18.32
CA LEU A 374 18.68 -42.59 17.31
C LEU A 374 19.84 -43.45 17.87
N ASP A 375 20.12 -43.37 19.18
CA ASP A 375 21.16 -44.11 19.88
C ASP A 375 20.68 -45.46 20.49
N GLY A 376 19.47 -45.86 20.24
CA GLY A 376 18.91 -47.18 20.67
C GLY A 376 18.76 -47.34 22.20
N GLY A 377 18.75 -46.28 22.95
CA GLY A 377 18.57 -46.27 24.41
C GLY A 377 17.10 -46.51 24.82
N ASP A 378 16.92 -47.45 25.79
CA ASP A 378 15.63 -47.97 26.27
C ASP A 378 14.81 -46.87 27.00
N GLU A 379 13.48 -46.90 26.82
CA GLU A 379 12.51 -45.98 27.39
C GLU A 379 12.60 -45.88 28.93
N ARG A 380 12.89 -44.70 29.48
CA ARG A 380 12.49 -44.38 30.84
C ARG A 380 11.21 -43.54 30.75
N VAL A 381 10.10 -44.18 31.12
CA VAL A 381 8.82 -43.53 31.37
C VAL A 381 8.97 -42.78 32.70
N ASP A 382 9.10 -41.48 32.67
CA ASP A 382 8.89 -40.62 33.82
C ASP A 382 7.40 -40.19 33.82
N ASP A 383 6.58 -41.03 34.49
CA ASP A 383 5.19 -40.71 34.89
C ASP A 383 5.20 -39.83 36.15
N ASP A 384 5.55 -38.54 36.02
CA ASP A 384 5.19 -37.56 37.06
C ASP A 384 5.44 -36.13 36.54
N VAL A 385 4.49 -35.56 35.81
CA VAL A 385 4.45 -34.12 35.54
C VAL A 385 3.05 -33.61 35.85
N PRO A 386 2.86 -32.70 36.85
CA PRO A 386 1.56 -32.13 37.11
C PRO A 386 1.15 -31.21 35.93
N GLU A 387 -0.11 -31.31 35.51
CA GLU A 387 -0.72 -30.41 34.54
C GLU A 387 -0.54 -28.94 35.00
N PRO A 388 -0.08 -28.05 34.14
CA PRO A 388 -0.04 -26.63 34.46
C PRO A 388 -1.45 -26.06 34.43
N ALA A 389 -1.93 -25.66 35.58
CA ALA A 389 -3.13 -24.85 35.72
C ALA A 389 -2.83 -23.42 35.26
N TRP A 390 -3.23 -23.09 34.02
CA TRP A 390 -3.26 -21.71 33.54
C TRP A 390 -4.68 -21.38 33.08
N SER A 391 -5.28 -20.34 33.67
CA SER A 391 -6.53 -19.76 33.23
C SER A 391 -6.22 -18.73 32.11
N GLU A 392 -7.17 -18.55 31.19
CA GLU A 392 -7.07 -17.62 30.05
C GLU A 392 -6.93 -16.13 30.44
N ASP A 393 -6.89 -15.79 31.73
CA ASP A 393 -6.92 -14.41 32.24
C ASP A 393 -5.54 -13.82 32.62
N ASP A 394 -4.43 -14.53 32.42
CA ASP A 394 -3.08 -14.08 32.82
C ASP A 394 -2.19 -13.63 31.65
N ILE A 395 -2.70 -12.83 30.71
CA ILE A 395 -1.88 -12.19 29.68
C ILE A 395 -1.73 -10.70 30.01
N PRO A 396 -0.55 -10.23 30.43
CA PRO A 396 -0.23 -8.80 30.37
C PRO A 396 0.19 -8.43 28.95
N PHE A 397 -0.30 -7.30 28.51
CA PHE A 397 -0.22 -6.61 27.21
C PHE A 397 1.16 -6.62 26.52
#